data_f3af5dc9e1be6610474bf994a10c63e7
#
_entry.id   f3af5dc9e1be6610474bf994a10c63e7
#
_cell.length_a   1.000
_cell.length_b   1.000
_cell.length_c   1.000
_cell.angle_alpha   90.00
_cell.angle_beta   90.00
_cell.angle_gamma   90.00
#
_symmetry.space_group_name_H-M   'P 1'
#
loop_
_entity.id
_entity.type
_entity.pdbx_description
1 polymer ?
#
loop_
_entity_poly.entity_id
_entity_poly.type
_entity_poly.pdbx_seq_one_letter_code
_entity_poly.pdbx_strand_id
1 'polypeptide(L)' 'GAAAILRLQRARRLRRDLEINLAGIAVALDLLDELDRTRQRVKSLETHLAQLIDND' A
#
# COMPACT_ATOMS: atom_id res chain seq x y z
N GLY A 1 -34.54 -23.15 0.79
CA GLY A 1 -34.17 -24.16 -0.19
C GLY A 1 -32.70 -24.09 -0.56
N ALA A 2 -32.25 -24.98 -1.41
CA ALA A 2 -30.85 -25.04 -1.85
C ALA A 2 -30.38 -23.77 -2.54
N ALA A 3 -31.26 -23.10 -3.31
CA ALA A 3 -30.93 -21.86 -3.98
C ALA A 3 -30.63 -20.73 -3.00
N ALA A 4 -31.37 -20.64 -1.89
CA ALA A 4 -31.14 -19.64 -0.87
C ALA A 4 -29.79 -19.86 -0.15
N ILE A 5 -29.42 -21.11 0.10
CA ILE A 5 -28.15 -21.48 0.71
C ILE A 5 -26.99 -21.09 -0.21
N LEU A 6 -27.10 -21.38 -1.50
CA LEU A 6 -26.09 -21.01 -2.50
C LEU A 6 -25.88 -19.50 -2.60
N ARG A 7 -26.98 -18.72 -2.59
CA ARG A 7 -26.92 -17.26 -2.59
C ARG A 7 -26.22 -16.71 -1.36
N LEU A 8 -26.51 -17.29 -0.20
CA LEU A 8 -25.88 -16.90 1.04
C LEU A 8 -24.37 -17.17 1.03
N GLN A 9 -23.97 -18.34 0.51
CA GLN A 9 -22.56 -18.70 0.38
C GLN A 9 -21.81 -17.76 -0.58
N ARG A 10 -22.42 -17.41 -1.72
CA ARG A 10 -21.87 -16.45 -2.66
C ARG A 10 -21.70 -15.07 -2.05
N ALA A 11 -22.70 -14.61 -1.29
CA ALA A 11 -22.65 -13.32 -0.61
C ALA A 11 -21.52 -13.28 0.41
N ARG A 12 -21.30 -14.36 1.16
CA ARG A 12 -20.20 -14.46 2.11
C ARG A 12 -18.84 -14.47 1.44
N ARG A 13 -18.69 -15.17 0.31
CA ARG A 13 -17.45 -15.19 -0.46
C ARG A 13 -17.14 -13.80 -1.00
N LEU A 14 -18.13 -13.13 -1.59
CA LEU A 14 -17.96 -11.79 -2.13
C LEU A 14 -17.54 -10.81 -1.04
N ARG A 15 -18.17 -10.88 0.11
CA ARG A 15 -17.82 -10.04 1.26
C ARG A 15 -16.38 -10.29 1.71
N ARG A 16 -15.98 -11.54 1.80
CA ARG A 16 -14.62 -11.93 2.19
C ARG A 16 -13.59 -11.43 1.18
N ASP A 17 -13.86 -11.58 -0.11
CA ASP A 17 -12.98 -11.13 -1.17
C ASP A 17 -12.82 -9.62 -1.15
N LEU A 18 -13.91 -8.86 -0.92
CA LEU A 18 -13.86 -7.41 -0.77
C LEU A 18 -13.05 -6.98 0.46
N GLU A 19 -13.21 -7.67 1.57
CA GLU A 19 -12.44 -7.38 2.79
C GLU A 19 -10.94 -7.61 2.58
N ILE A 20 -10.58 -8.69 1.89
CA ILE A 20 -9.19 -8.99 1.54
C ILE A 20 -8.63 -7.91 0.60
N ASN A 21 -9.42 -7.48 -0.40
CA ASN A 21 -9.01 -6.44 -1.34
C ASN A 21 -8.80 -5.10 -0.65
N LEU A 22 -9.67 -4.72 0.27
CA LEU A 22 -9.53 -3.50 1.06
C LEU A 22 -8.28 -3.54 1.95
N ALA A 23 -8.02 -4.68 2.59
CA ALA A 23 -6.81 -4.86 3.39
C ALA A 23 -5.55 -4.75 2.52
N GLY A 24 -5.57 -5.36 1.33
CA GLY A 24 -4.47 -5.26 0.37
C GLY A 24 -4.22 -3.84 -0.10
N ILE A 25 -5.28 -3.08 -0.38
CA ILE A 25 -5.19 -1.67 -0.76
C ILE A 25 -4.59 -0.85 0.37
N ALA A 26 -5.01 -1.07 1.61
CA ALA A 26 -4.47 -0.37 2.76
C ALA A 26 -2.97 -0.61 2.92
N VAL A 27 -2.52 -1.85 2.79
CA VAL A 27 -1.09 -2.20 2.82
C VAL A 27 -0.34 -1.52 1.68
N ALA A 28 -0.90 -1.52 0.47
CA ALA A 28 -0.28 -0.87 -0.69
C ALA A 28 -0.12 0.63 -0.47
N LEU A 29 -1.12 1.31 0.10
CA LEU A 29 -1.06 2.73 0.41
C LEU A 29 0.01 3.02 1.46
N ASP A 30 0.13 2.19 2.48
CA ASP A 30 1.17 2.32 3.50
C ASP A 30 2.57 2.16 2.89
N LEU A 31 2.75 1.20 2.01
CA LEU A 31 4.02 0.97 1.32
C LEU A 31 4.39 2.13 0.39
N LEU A 32 3.41 2.70 -0.32
CA LEU A 32 3.61 3.88 -1.15
C LEU A 32 4.03 5.09 -0.32
N ASP A 33 3.44 5.26 0.85
CA ASP A 33 3.82 6.30 1.79
C ASP A 33 5.26 6.13 2.27
N GLU A 34 5.64 4.94 2.65
CA GLU A 34 7.02 4.64 3.05
C GLU A 34 8.01 4.86 1.91
N LEU A 35 7.63 4.46 0.70
CA LEU A 35 8.46 4.69 -0.48
C LEU A 35 8.67 6.18 -0.73
N ASP A 36 7.62 6.98 -0.62
CA ASP A 36 7.71 8.43 -0.80
C ASP A 36 8.64 9.06 0.25
N ARG A 37 8.48 8.70 1.51
CA ARG A 37 9.37 9.16 2.59
C ARG A 37 10.82 8.78 2.34
N THR A 38 11.06 7.56 1.88
CA THR A 38 12.40 7.06 1.59
C THR A 38 13.03 7.82 0.43
N ARG A 39 12.26 8.10 -0.62
CA ARG A 39 12.71 8.91 -1.76
C ARG A 39 13.06 10.32 -1.34
N GLN A 40 12.26 10.95 -0.49
CA GLN A 40 12.55 12.27 0.06
C GLN A 40 13.83 12.27 0.88
N ARG A 41 14.05 11.22 1.66
CA ARG A 41 15.26 11.05 2.45
C ARG A 41 16.50 10.89 1.56
N VAL A 42 16.37 10.12 0.48
CA VAL A 42 17.45 9.96 -0.51
C VAL A 42 17.80 11.31 -1.14
N LYS A 43 16.80 12.09 -1.56
CA LYS A 43 17.01 13.44 -2.13
C LYS A 43 17.71 14.35 -1.14
N SER A 44 17.33 14.32 0.12
CA SER A 44 17.95 15.12 1.16
C SER A 44 19.41 14.73 1.35
N LEU A 45 19.71 13.45 1.38
CA LEU A 45 21.08 12.94 1.49
C LEU A 45 21.92 13.31 0.27
N GLU A 46 21.37 13.22 -0.92
CA GLU A 46 22.05 13.61 -2.16
C GLU A 46 22.38 15.11 -2.17
N THR A 47 21.44 15.95 -1.75
CA THR A 47 21.66 17.39 -1.63
C THR A 47 22.75 17.69 -0.62
N HIS A 48 22.72 17.02 0.51
CA HIS A 48 23.74 17.19 1.55
C HIS A 48 25.12 16.79 1.07
N LEU A 49 25.21 15.67 0.36
CA LEU A 49 26.46 15.20 -0.24
C LEU A 49 26.97 16.18 -1.28
N ALA A 50 26.11 16.70 -2.14
CA ALA A 50 26.48 17.69 -3.14
C ALA A 50 27.04 18.97 -2.50
N GLN A 51 26.44 19.43 -1.40
CA GLN A 51 26.94 20.60 -0.64
C GLN A 51 28.31 20.34 -0.04
N LEU A 52 28.56 19.14 0.47
CA LEU A 52 29.87 18.78 1.02
C LEU A 52 30.95 18.73 -0.05
N ILE A 53 30.61 18.28 -1.25
CA ILE A 53 31.55 18.24 -2.39
C ILE A 53 31.85 19.65 -2.89
N ASP A 54 30.83 20.53 -3.01
CA ASP A 54 30.96 21.88 -3.51
C ASP A 54 31.74 22.80 -2.55
N ASN A 55 31.79 22.47 -1.26
CA ASN A 55 32.49 23.26 -0.25
C ASN A 55 33.99 22.94 -0.15
N ASP A 56 34.41 21.92 -0.88
CA ASP A 56 35.83 21.59 -1.02
C ASP A 56 36.46 22.40 -2.17
#